data_c769edddeecbad235ee163a1470e9784
#
_entry.id   c769edddeecbad235ee163a1470e9784
#
_cell.length_a   1.000
_cell.length_b   1.000
_cell.length_c   1.000
_cell.angle_alpha   90.00
_cell.angle_beta   90.00
_cell.angle_gamma   90.00
#
_symmetry.space_group_name_H-M   'P 1'
#
loop_
_entity.id
_entity.type
_entity.pdbx_description
1 polymer ?
#
loop_
_entity_poly.entity_id
_entity_poly.type
_entity_poly.pdbx_seq_one_letter_code
_entity_poly.pdbx_strand_id
1 'polypeptide(L)'
;QKFLTKYDEFVFDKIAKKVIEQNPDLVIATYRFIHPNCIKKIKANLRNAKVIHINPDAITTFEYQQVFASDYDAYFTKDPFIVSFMKDKMKLNTFYLPEALNPRVHKPIKRDRFQLENEINIDVTMFGTMYPYRARMASEVIDSGINVALFGVPDRRFPREEITKSFRNEYITGDRKAEVLFGSKIVLNNFHYAEINS
;
A
#
# COMPACT_ATOMS: atom_id res chain seq x y z
N GLN A 1 8.52 -16.60 18.95
CA GLN A 1 7.58 -15.46 19.18
C GLN A 1 8.00 -14.55 20.34
N LYS A 2 8.40 -15.07 21.51
CA LYS A 2 8.81 -14.26 22.68
C LYS A 2 10.09 -13.41 22.42
N PHE A 3 11.00 -13.87 21.59
CA PHE A 3 12.22 -13.14 21.26
C PHE A 3 11.96 -11.94 20.34
N LEU A 4 11.09 -12.10 19.36
CA LEU A 4 10.71 -11.02 18.43
C LEU A 4 10.03 -9.86 19.19
N THR A 5 9.16 -10.16 20.14
CA THR A 5 8.46 -9.15 20.94
C THR A 5 9.43 -8.24 21.72
N LYS A 6 10.46 -8.82 22.36
CA LYS A 6 11.49 -8.04 23.10
C LYS A 6 12.37 -7.21 22.18
N TYR A 7 12.69 -7.72 20.99
CA TYR A 7 13.44 -6.98 19.98
C TYR A 7 12.62 -5.80 19.46
N ASP A 8 11.35 -6.03 19.15
CA ASP A 8 10.44 -4.97 18.72
C ASP A 8 10.28 -3.88 19.78
N GLU A 9 10.08 -4.25 21.04
CA GLU A 9 10.03 -3.29 22.16
C GLU A 9 11.30 -2.45 22.24
N PHE A 10 12.47 -3.05 22.10
CA PHE A 10 13.75 -2.35 22.12
C PHE A 10 13.91 -1.38 20.95
N VAL A 11 13.54 -1.81 19.74
CA VAL A 11 13.59 -0.96 18.53
C VAL A 11 12.63 0.23 18.67
N PHE A 12 11.39 -0.04 19.08
CA PHE A 12 10.38 1.01 19.24
C PHE A 12 10.67 1.94 20.41
N ASP A 13 11.36 1.47 21.47
CA ASP A 13 11.86 2.35 22.52
C ASP A 13 12.90 3.36 22.00
N LYS A 14 13.82 2.91 21.14
CA LYS A 14 14.78 3.80 20.47
C LYS A 14 14.08 4.83 19.55
N ILE A 15 13.07 4.40 18.82
CA ILE A 15 12.28 5.29 17.96
C ILE A 15 11.57 6.35 18.81
N ALA A 16 10.92 5.92 19.92
CA ALA A 16 10.25 6.85 20.81
C ALA A 16 11.22 7.90 21.38
N LYS A 17 12.43 7.49 21.82
CA LYS A 17 13.47 8.41 22.31
C LYS A 17 13.85 9.45 21.25
N LYS A 18 14.10 9.01 20.02
CA LYS A 18 14.43 9.94 18.91
C LYS A 18 13.31 10.94 18.61
N VAL A 19 12.05 10.50 18.63
CA VAL A 19 10.91 11.39 18.44
C VAL A 19 10.82 12.42 19.56
N ILE A 20 11.01 11.99 20.81
CA ILE A 20 10.98 12.88 21.98
C ILE A 20 12.11 13.92 21.91
N GLU A 21 13.31 13.52 21.52
CA GLU A 21 14.47 14.41 21.34
C GLU A 21 14.21 15.52 20.29
N GLN A 22 13.43 15.22 19.25
CA GLN A 22 13.07 16.19 18.21
C GLN A 22 11.96 17.17 18.64
N ASN A 23 11.25 16.86 19.72
CA ASN A 23 10.17 17.67 20.29
C ASN A 23 9.16 18.23 19.25
N PRO A 24 8.56 17.38 18.39
CA PRO A 24 7.66 17.83 17.34
C PRO A 24 6.28 18.21 17.90
N ASP A 25 5.57 19.09 17.19
CA ASP A 25 4.16 19.41 17.46
C ASP A 25 3.21 18.33 16.94
N LEU A 26 3.63 17.60 15.89
CA LEU A 26 2.85 16.55 15.26
C LEU A 26 3.72 15.32 14.94
N VAL A 27 3.26 14.15 15.36
CA VAL A 27 3.83 12.85 15.00
C VAL A 27 2.87 12.11 14.10
N ILE A 28 3.32 11.77 12.89
CA ILE A 28 2.55 10.98 11.93
C ILE A 28 3.13 9.57 11.84
N ALA A 29 2.37 8.58 12.25
CA ALA A 29 2.72 7.17 12.17
C ALA A 29 2.02 6.52 10.96
N THR A 30 2.78 5.85 10.10
CA THR A 30 2.24 5.14 8.92
C THR A 30 2.42 3.63 9.00
N TYR A 31 3.28 3.15 9.91
CA TYR A 31 3.55 1.74 10.09
C TYR A 31 2.58 1.12 11.11
N ARG A 32 1.77 0.17 10.66
CA ARG A 32 0.67 -0.44 11.44
C ARG A 32 1.10 -1.37 12.59
N PHE A 33 2.37 -1.78 12.62
CA PHE A 33 2.92 -2.66 13.66
C PHE A 33 3.77 -1.93 14.70
N ILE A 34 3.60 -0.62 14.86
CA ILE A 34 4.27 0.12 15.92
C ILE A 34 3.77 -0.39 17.28
N HIS A 35 4.71 -0.78 18.13
CA HIS A 35 4.37 -1.30 19.46
C HIS A 35 3.65 -0.23 20.30
N PRO A 36 2.52 -0.53 20.96
CA PRO A 36 1.72 0.45 21.70
C PRO A 36 2.50 1.24 22.75
N ASN A 37 3.49 0.62 23.39
CA ASN A 37 4.35 1.30 24.35
C ASN A 37 5.17 2.45 23.73
N CYS A 38 5.49 2.38 22.43
CA CYS A 38 6.15 3.49 21.72
C CYS A 38 5.26 4.74 21.73
N ILE A 39 4.02 4.59 21.31
CA ILE A 39 3.05 5.69 21.28
C ILE A 39 2.77 6.23 22.68
N LYS A 40 2.55 5.34 23.64
CA LYS A 40 2.34 5.71 25.05
C LYS A 40 3.53 6.53 25.59
N LYS A 41 4.75 6.13 25.30
CA LYS A 41 5.97 6.82 25.74
C LYS A 41 6.10 8.20 25.09
N ILE A 42 5.83 8.32 23.80
CA ILE A 42 5.84 9.60 23.06
C ILE A 42 4.82 10.55 23.71
N LYS A 43 3.56 10.14 23.86
CA LYS A 43 2.51 10.98 24.45
C LYS A 43 2.79 11.39 25.90
N ALA A 44 3.39 10.52 26.69
CA ALA A 44 3.75 10.83 28.07
C ALA A 44 4.80 11.95 28.20
N ASN A 45 5.70 12.06 27.20
CA ASN A 45 6.79 13.04 27.20
C ASN A 45 6.49 14.29 26.37
N LEU A 46 5.63 14.18 25.36
CA LEU A 46 5.25 15.28 24.45
C LEU A 46 3.75 15.61 24.63
N ARG A 47 3.39 16.21 25.76
CA ARG A 47 1.98 16.44 26.15
C ARG A 47 1.20 17.32 25.17
N ASN A 48 1.87 18.24 24.48
CA ASN A 48 1.25 19.17 23.54
C ASN A 48 1.24 18.64 22.11
N ALA A 49 2.07 17.65 21.79
CA ALA A 49 2.13 17.06 20.47
C ALA A 49 0.89 16.19 20.18
N LYS A 50 0.42 16.26 18.94
CA LYS A 50 -0.60 15.32 18.44
C LYS A 50 0.09 14.12 17.82
N VAL A 51 -0.40 12.93 18.13
CA VAL A 51 0.12 11.66 17.58
C VAL A 51 -1.00 11.01 16.79
N ILE A 52 -0.84 10.97 15.46
CA ILE A 52 -1.87 10.44 14.56
C ILE A 52 -1.34 9.22 13.80
N HIS A 53 -2.27 8.36 13.38
CA HIS A 53 -1.96 7.24 12.48
C HIS A 53 -2.64 7.43 11.13
N ILE A 54 -1.86 7.31 10.05
CA ILE A 54 -2.37 7.24 8.68
C ILE A 54 -2.14 5.82 8.18
N ASN A 55 -3.22 5.07 7.96
CA ASN A 55 -3.13 3.71 7.45
C ASN A 55 -3.12 3.74 5.90
N PRO A 56 -2.00 3.35 5.27
CA PRO A 56 -1.87 3.40 3.81
C PRO A 56 -2.54 2.22 3.09
N ASP A 57 -2.87 1.14 3.82
CA ASP A 57 -3.36 -0.11 3.26
C ASP A 57 -4.77 -0.46 3.73
N ALA A 58 -5.42 -1.39 3.02
CA ALA A 58 -6.62 -2.04 3.50
C ALA A 58 -6.33 -2.84 4.78
N ILE A 59 -7.25 -2.81 5.73
CA ILE A 59 -7.12 -3.53 7.00
C ILE A 59 -7.76 -4.91 6.82
N THR A 60 -6.95 -5.90 6.45
CA THR A 60 -7.45 -7.25 6.14
C THR A 60 -7.41 -8.22 7.32
N THR A 61 -6.62 -7.94 8.35
CA THR A 61 -6.43 -8.80 9.53
C THR A 61 -6.28 -7.95 10.78
N PHE A 62 -7.37 -7.73 11.48
CA PHE A 62 -7.40 -6.86 12.68
C PHE A 62 -6.56 -7.41 13.84
N GLU A 63 -6.54 -8.71 14.03
CA GLU A 63 -5.87 -9.37 15.16
C GLU A 63 -4.34 -9.18 15.22
N TYR A 64 -3.72 -8.90 14.08
CA TYR A 64 -2.27 -8.66 14.01
C TYR A 64 -1.89 -7.19 14.02
N GLN A 65 -2.87 -6.29 14.06
CA GLN A 65 -2.61 -4.86 13.94
C GLN A 65 -2.57 -4.18 15.31
N GLN A 66 -1.37 -3.92 15.79
CA GLN A 66 -1.16 -3.24 17.07
C GLN A 66 -1.63 -1.79 17.07
N VAL A 67 -1.92 -1.22 15.90
CA VAL A 67 -2.43 0.14 15.73
C VAL A 67 -3.68 0.40 16.58
N PHE A 68 -4.57 -0.59 16.71
CA PHE A 68 -5.81 -0.44 17.49
C PHE A 68 -5.60 -0.47 19.01
N ALA A 69 -4.48 -1.01 19.47
CA ALA A 69 -4.10 -1.02 20.88
C ALA A 69 -3.35 0.24 21.31
N SER A 70 -3.08 1.16 20.37
CA SER A 70 -2.31 2.37 20.61
C SER A 70 -3.24 3.57 20.80
N ASP A 71 -2.91 4.45 21.74
CA ASP A 71 -3.67 5.66 22.04
C ASP A 71 -3.28 6.81 21.11
N TYR A 72 -3.64 6.68 19.82
CA TYR A 72 -3.50 7.77 18.85
C TYR A 72 -4.60 8.82 19.05
N ASP A 73 -4.27 10.10 18.84
CA ASP A 73 -5.25 11.19 18.88
C ASP A 73 -6.26 11.13 17.73
N ALA A 74 -5.82 10.59 16.57
CA ALA A 74 -6.68 10.34 15.43
C ALA A 74 -6.13 9.23 14.53
N TYR A 75 -7.05 8.55 13.85
CA TYR A 75 -6.76 7.54 12.82
C TYR A 75 -7.30 8.02 11.47
N PHE A 76 -6.51 7.80 10.43
CA PHE A 76 -6.92 8.10 9.06
C PHE A 76 -6.81 6.84 8.21
N THR A 77 -7.83 6.55 7.42
CA THR A 77 -7.87 5.42 6.50
C THR A 77 -8.60 5.77 5.21
N LYS A 78 -8.24 5.10 4.12
CA LYS A 78 -8.81 5.30 2.78
C LYS A 78 -10.14 4.57 2.57
N ASP A 79 -10.57 3.75 3.51
CA ASP A 79 -11.74 2.90 3.39
C ASP A 79 -12.90 3.44 4.25
N PRO A 80 -14.01 3.91 3.62
CA PRO A 80 -15.15 4.47 4.35
C PRO A 80 -15.82 3.45 5.28
N PHE A 81 -15.85 2.15 4.89
CA PHE A 81 -16.40 1.10 5.75
C PHE A 81 -15.58 0.95 7.02
N ILE A 82 -14.23 0.93 6.90
CA ILE A 82 -13.33 0.87 8.04
C ILE A 82 -13.49 2.09 8.95
N VAL A 83 -13.68 3.30 8.37
CA VAL A 83 -13.97 4.51 9.16
C VAL A 83 -15.21 4.32 10.03
N SER A 84 -16.31 3.86 9.43
CA SER A 84 -17.55 3.61 10.16
C SER A 84 -17.37 2.53 11.22
N PHE A 85 -16.75 1.41 10.87
CA PHE A 85 -16.47 0.32 11.81
C PHE A 85 -15.64 0.79 13.01
N MET A 86 -14.54 1.50 12.77
CA MET A 86 -13.66 1.99 13.83
C MET A 86 -14.35 3.02 14.74
N LYS A 87 -15.19 3.90 14.17
CA LYS A 87 -16.00 4.87 14.95
C LYS A 87 -17.08 4.15 15.77
N ASP A 88 -17.88 3.32 15.11
CA ASP A 88 -19.12 2.80 15.69
C ASP A 88 -18.88 1.64 16.64
N LYS A 89 -17.96 0.73 16.28
CA LYS A 89 -17.68 -0.47 17.05
C LYS A 89 -16.51 -0.33 18.00
N MET A 90 -15.44 0.34 17.57
CA MET A 90 -14.23 0.47 18.37
C MET A 90 -14.14 1.79 19.13
N LYS A 91 -15.04 2.76 18.85
CA LYS A 91 -15.07 4.09 19.47
C LYS A 91 -13.78 4.89 19.30
N LEU A 92 -13.07 4.66 18.18
CA LEU A 92 -11.84 5.36 17.86
C LEU A 92 -12.15 6.65 17.06
N ASN A 93 -11.33 7.67 17.30
CA ASN A 93 -11.41 8.94 16.59
C ASN A 93 -10.84 8.78 15.18
N THR A 94 -11.68 8.37 14.21
CA THR A 94 -11.26 7.95 12.86
C THR A 94 -11.82 8.86 11.79
N PHE A 95 -11.03 9.13 10.76
CA PHE A 95 -11.38 9.99 9.63
C PHE A 95 -11.07 9.32 8.30
N TYR A 96 -11.85 9.66 7.30
CA TYR A 96 -11.59 9.27 5.92
C TYR A 96 -10.46 10.12 5.32
N LEU A 97 -9.47 9.47 4.75
CA LEU A 97 -8.39 10.10 4.00
C LEU A 97 -8.17 9.30 2.70
N PRO A 98 -8.69 9.77 1.56
CA PRO A 98 -8.54 9.05 0.31
C PRO A 98 -7.09 9.00 -0.15
N GLU A 99 -6.76 7.98 -0.94
CA GLU A 99 -5.52 7.97 -1.68
C GLU A 99 -5.51 9.14 -2.68
N ALA A 100 -4.34 9.71 -2.87
CA ALA A 100 -4.13 10.82 -3.77
C ALA A 100 -2.91 10.56 -4.68
N LEU A 101 -2.95 11.13 -5.87
CA LEU A 101 -1.80 11.17 -6.75
C LEU A 101 -1.04 12.50 -6.58
N ASN A 102 0.27 12.44 -6.72
CA ASN A 102 1.09 13.65 -6.78
C ASN A 102 1.22 14.12 -8.25
N PRO A 103 0.57 15.22 -8.67
CA PRO A 103 0.59 15.68 -10.05
C PRO A 103 1.96 16.19 -10.52
N ARG A 104 2.89 16.42 -9.59
CA ARG A 104 4.29 16.78 -9.94
C ARG A 104 5.09 15.55 -10.40
N VAL A 105 4.71 14.36 -9.92
CA VAL A 105 5.37 13.08 -10.24
C VAL A 105 4.59 12.32 -11.30
N HIS A 106 3.27 12.25 -11.16
CA HIS A 106 2.40 11.52 -12.07
C HIS A 106 1.88 12.47 -13.14
N LYS A 107 2.59 12.56 -14.24
CA LYS A 107 2.29 13.48 -15.35
C LYS A 107 1.90 12.69 -16.59
N PRO A 108 0.98 13.22 -17.41
CA PRO A 108 0.74 12.69 -18.74
C PRO A 108 2.02 12.75 -19.60
N ILE A 109 2.23 11.73 -20.42
CA ILE A 109 3.33 11.68 -21.36
C ILE A 109 3.03 12.61 -22.55
N LYS A 110 4.03 13.43 -22.93
CA LYS A 110 3.97 14.29 -24.11
C LYS A 110 4.59 13.59 -25.32
N ARG A 111 3.99 12.46 -25.71
CA ARG A 111 4.40 11.68 -26.88
C ARG A 111 3.16 11.27 -27.68
N ASP A 112 3.34 11.04 -28.97
CA ASP A 112 2.28 10.44 -29.78
C ASP A 112 1.93 9.05 -29.28
N ARG A 113 0.64 8.80 -29.07
CA ARG A 113 0.15 7.56 -28.49
C ARG A 113 0.39 6.36 -29.39
N PHE A 114 0.12 6.51 -30.68
CA PHE A 114 0.23 5.39 -31.63
C PHE A 114 1.69 5.00 -31.85
N GLN A 115 2.57 5.99 -31.91
CA GLN A 115 4.02 5.73 -31.98
C GLN A 115 4.48 4.97 -30.73
N LEU A 116 4.09 5.43 -29.55
CA LEU A 116 4.49 4.80 -28.30
C LEU A 116 3.88 3.39 -28.15
N GLU A 117 2.63 3.18 -28.58
CA GLU A 117 1.98 1.88 -28.58
C GLU A 117 2.74 0.86 -29.44
N ASN A 118 3.20 1.28 -30.62
CA ASN A 118 4.02 0.44 -31.49
C ASN A 118 5.41 0.12 -30.88
N GLU A 119 6.02 1.08 -30.20
CA GLU A 119 7.32 0.89 -29.54
C GLU A 119 7.22 -0.04 -28.33
N ILE A 120 6.20 0.14 -27.46
CA ILE A 120 5.97 -0.63 -26.25
C ILE A 120 5.46 -2.05 -26.58
N ASN A 121 4.60 -2.14 -27.58
CA ASN A 121 4.04 -3.40 -28.10
C ASN A 121 3.47 -4.31 -26.98
N ILE A 122 2.58 -3.76 -26.16
CA ILE A 122 1.88 -4.47 -25.08
C ILE A 122 0.38 -4.32 -25.28
N ASP A 123 -0.35 -5.45 -25.36
CA ASP A 123 -1.81 -5.40 -25.44
C ASP A 123 -2.40 -5.09 -24.05
N VAL A 124 -2.02 -5.86 -23.04
CA VAL A 124 -2.52 -5.68 -21.67
C VAL A 124 -1.36 -5.56 -20.69
N THR A 125 -1.40 -4.53 -19.85
CA THR A 125 -0.45 -4.40 -18.74
C THR A 125 -1.12 -4.44 -17.38
N MET A 126 -0.45 -5.02 -16.39
CA MET A 126 -0.85 -5.05 -14.99
C MET A 126 0.32 -4.68 -14.08
N PHE A 127 0.03 -3.93 -13.02
CA PHE A 127 1.02 -3.48 -12.03
C PHE A 127 0.69 -3.96 -10.62
N GLY A 128 1.73 -4.19 -9.83
CA GLY A 128 1.62 -4.44 -8.40
C GLY A 128 1.92 -5.88 -8.00
N THR A 129 1.61 -6.22 -6.74
CA THR A 129 1.81 -7.58 -6.23
C THR A 129 0.84 -8.55 -6.89
N MET A 130 1.38 -9.62 -7.44
CA MET A 130 0.58 -10.65 -8.12
C MET A 130 0.04 -11.66 -7.11
N TYR A 131 -1.03 -11.28 -6.40
CA TYR A 131 -1.76 -12.21 -5.53
C TYR A 131 -2.42 -13.35 -6.35
N PRO A 132 -2.74 -14.51 -5.75
CA PRO A 132 -3.31 -15.65 -6.48
C PRO A 132 -4.56 -15.31 -7.30
N TYR A 133 -5.43 -14.46 -6.78
CA TYR A 133 -6.61 -13.97 -7.49
C TYR A 133 -6.25 -13.18 -8.76
N ARG A 134 -5.31 -12.24 -8.64
CA ARG A 134 -4.82 -11.44 -9.77
C ARG A 134 -4.06 -12.30 -10.79
N ALA A 135 -3.30 -13.28 -10.30
CA ALA A 135 -2.59 -14.23 -11.15
C ALA A 135 -3.53 -15.09 -11.99
N ARG A 136 -4.65 -15.57 -11.41
CA ARG A 136 -5.67 -16.32 -12.17
C ARG A 136 -6.26 -15.47 -13.29
N MET A 137 -6.64 -14.23 -12.99
CA MET A 137 -7.17 -13.30 -13.99
C MET A 137 -6.15 -13.02 -15.11
N ALA A 138 -4.89 -12.79 -14.76
CA ALA A 138 -3.83 -12.61 -15.74
C ALA A 138 -3.64 -13.87 -16.61
N SER A 139 -3.71 -15.07 -16.01
CA SER A 139 -3.62 -16.34 -16.70
C SER A 139 -4.72 -16.50 -17.76
N GLU A 140 -5.96 -16.22 -17.42
CA GLU A 140 -7.09 -16.29 -18.36
C GLU A 140 -6.90 -15.35 -19.57
N VAL A 141 -6.36 -14.15 -19.34
CA VAL A 141 -6.03 -13.22 -20.42
C VAL A 141 -4.90 -13.75 -21.32
N ILE A 142 -3.85 -14.32 -20.71
CA ILE A 142 -2.72 -14.91 -21.44
C ILE A 142 -3.16 -16.14 -22.23
N ASP A 143 -3.98 -17.00 -21.63
CA ASP A 143 -4.51 -18.23 -22.29
C ASP A 143 -5.40 -17.89 -23.49
N SER A 144 -5.95 -16.67 -23.55
CA SER A 144 -6.69 -16.13 -24.72
C SER A 144 -5.78 -15.63 -25.84
N GLY A 145 -4.45 -15.81 -25.74
CA GLY A 145 -3.48 -15.40 -26.76
C GLY A 145 -3.13 -13.91 -26.77
N ILE A 146 -3.50 -13.18 -25.73
CA ILE A 146 -3.24 -11.74 -25.59
C ILE A 146 -1.82 -11.52 -25.06
N ASN A 147 -1.09 -10.55 -25.63
CA ASN A 147 0.24 -10.17 -25.18
C ASN A 147 0.15 -9.37 -23.88
N VAL A 148 0.43 -10.04 -22.74
CA VAL A 148 0.36 -9.47 -21.40
C VAL A 148 1.75 -9.14 -20.87
N ALA A 149 1.93 -7.96 -20.30
CA ALA A 149 3.11 -7.57 -19.56
C ALA A 149 2.77 -7.31 -18.08
N LEU A 150 3.47 -8.01 -17.19
CA LEU A 150 3.30 -7.91 -15.75
C LEU A 150 4.49 -7.17 -15.13
N PHE A 151 4.20 -6.20 -14.27
CA PHE A 151 5.19 -5.42 -13.52
C PHE A 151 4.89 -5.47 -12.04
N GLY A 152 5.91 -5.73 -11.21
CA GLY A 152 5.77 -5.78 -9.76
C GLY A 152 6.35 -7.06 -9.16
N VAL A 153 5.68 -7.60 -8.14
CA VAL A 153 6.18 -8.74 -7.39
C VAL A 153 5.38 -10.00 -7.75
N PRO A 154 6.03 -11.06 -8.26
CA PRO A 154 5.36 -12.32 -8.56
C PRO A 154 4.86 -13.02 -7.28
N ASP A 155 3.72 -13.68 -7.36
CA ASP A 155 3.22 -14.51 -6.25
C ASP A 155 3.80 -15.93 -6.35
N ARG A 156 4.57 -16.32 -5.33
CA ARG A 156 5.15 -17.66 -5.23
C ARG A 156 4.12 -18.76 -4.96
N ARG A 157 2.91 -18.41 -4.53
CA ARG A 157 1.81 -19.34 -4.24
C ARG A 157 1.05 -19.78 -5.48
N PHE A 158 1.26 -19.09 -6.61
CA PHE A 158 0.63 -19.41 -7.90
C PHE A 158 1.68 -19.40 -9.01
N PRO A 159 2.65 -20.34 -8.98
CA PRO A 159 3.76 -20.39 -9.92
C PRO A 159 3.31 -21.05 -11.23
N ARG A 160 2.76 -20.28 -12.16
CA ARG A 160 2.49 -20.72 -13.53
C ARG A 160 3.57 -20.18 -14.47
N GLU A 161 3.99 -20.99 -15.44
CA GLU A 161 5.11 -20.65 -16.33
C GLU A 161 4.77 -19.43 -17.20
N GLU A 162 3.57 -19.35 -17.75
CA GLU A 162 3.09 -18.23 -18.56
C GLU A 162 3.04 -16.92 -17.77
N ILE A 163 2.64 -16.97 -16.50
CA ILE A 163 2.68 -15.83 -15.60
C ILE A 163 4.12 -15.36 -15.38
N THR A 164 5.02 -16.30 -15.11
CA THR A 164 6.45 -16.01 -14.90
C THR A 164 7.09 -15.40 -16.13
N LYS A 165 6.80 -15.91 -17.33
CA LYS A 165 7.28 -15.39 -18.62
C LYS A 165 6.77 -13.99 -18.94
N SER A 166 5.56 -13.67 -18.47
CA SER A 166 4.94 -12.36 -18.69
C SER A 166 5.49 -11.25 -17.78
N PHE A 167 6.23 -11.59 -16.72
CA PHE A 167 6.91 -10.61 -15.89
C PHE A 167 8.11 -10.00 -16.62
N ARG A 168 8.17 -8.67 -16.61
CA ARG A 168 9.24 -7.93 -17.29
C ARG A 168 10.52 -7.79 -16.48
N ASN A 169 10.53 -8.20 -15.19
CA ASN A 169 11.67 -8.07 -14.28
C ASN A 169 12.27 -6.65 -14.24
N GLU A 170 11.44 -5.65 -14.49
CA GLU A 170 11.77 -4.25 -14.53
C GLU A 170 11.01 -3.53 -13.41
N TYR A 171 11.73 -2.80 -12.56
CA TYR A 171 11.11 -1.91 -11.58
C TYR A 171 10.89 -0.54 -12.22
N ILE A 172 9.66 -0.27 -12.63
CA ILE A 172 9.32 0.96 -13.35
C ILE A 172 8.61 1.98 -12.45
N THR A 173 9.09 3.22 -12.52
CA THR A 173 8.55 4.38 -11.81
C THR A 173 8.60 5.62 -12.71
N GLY A 174 8.02 6.73 -12.26
CA GLY A 174 8.09 8.01 -12.95
C GLY A 174 7.68 7.93 -14.42
N ASP A 175 8.50 8.54 -15.29
CA ASP A 175 8.20 8.65 -16.72
C ASP A 175 8.14 7.29 -17.41
N ARG A 176 9.02 6.34 -17.04
CA ARG A 176 8.98 4.98 -17.62
C ARG A 176 7.66 4.25 -17.31
N LYS A 177 7.14 4.38 -16.09
CA LYS A 177 5.83 3.83 -15.75
C LYS A 177 4.72 4.52 -16.53
N ALA A 178 4.79 5.84 -16.68
CA ALA A 178 3.81 6.59 -17.44
C ALA A 178 3.84 6.20 -18.94
N GLU A 179 5.02 5.97 -19.53
CA GLU A 179 5.15 5.46 -20.91
C GLU A 179 4.47 4.09 -21.08
N VAL A 180 4.75 3.15 -20.19
CA VAL A 180 4.14 1.81 -20.25
C VAL A 180 2.62 1.88 -20.11
N LEU A 181 2.12 2.70 -19.16
CA LEU A 181 0.67 2.88 -18.99
C LEU A 181 0.01 3.50 -20.21
N PHE A 182 0.65 4.51 -20.82
CA PHE A 182 0.09 5.24 -21.95
C PHE A 182 0.24 4.47 -23.27
N GLY A 183 1.32 3.70 -23.45
CA GLY A 183 1.61 2.91 -24.64
C GLY A 183 1.00 1.51 -24.65
N SER A 184 0.45 1.01 -23.54
CA SER A 184 -0.30 -0.23 -23.53
C SER A 184 -1.72 0.00 -24.06
N LYS A 185 -2.27 -0.95 -24.82
CA LYS A 185 -3.65 -0.85 -25.33
C LYS A 185 -4.66 -0.83 -24.19
N ILE A 186 -4.47 -1.70 -23.18
CA ILE A 186 -5.31 -1.81 -22.00
C ILE A 186 -4.43 -1.85 -20.76
N VAL A 187 -4.78 -1.06 -19.74
CA VAL A 187 -4.24 -1.18 -18.39
C VAL A 187 -5.28 -1.87 -17.53
N LEU A 188 -5.00 -3.11 -17.17
CA LEU A 188 -5.91 -3.90 -16.33
C LEU A 188 -5.57 -3.69 -14.87
N ASN A 189 -6.51 -3.11 -14.13
CA ASN A 189 -6.42 -2.94 -12.69
C ASN A 189 -7.59 -3.65 -12.01
N ASN A 190 -7.31 -4.32 -10.92
CA ASN A 190 -8.34 -4.94 -10.09
C ASN A 190 -8.06 -4.65 -8.63
N PHE A 191 -9.11 -4.43 -7.87
CA PHE A 191 -9.03 -4.24 -6.44
C PHE A 191 -8.59 -5.52 -5.73
N HIS A 192 -8.02 -5.38 -4.56
CA HIS A 192 -7.78 -6.52 -3.69
C HIS A 192 -9.14 -7.12 -3.26
N TYR A 193 -9.23 -8.45 -3.16
CA TYR A 193 -10.49 -9.13 -2.82
C TYR A 193 -11.13 -8.64 -1.50
N ALA A 194 -10.31 -8.15 -0.57
CA ALA A 194 -10.78 -7.59 0.70
C ALA A 194 -11.46 -6.21 0.55
N GLU A 195 -11.30 -5.55 -0.60
CA GLU A 195 -11.90 -4.24 -0.91
C GLU A 195 -13.22 -4.38 -1.70
N ILE A 196 -13.54 -5.60 -2.18
CA ILE A 196 -14.72 -5.84 -3.02
C ILE A 196 -16.03 -5.81 -2.20
N ASN A 197 -15.95 -6.03 -0.90
CA ASN A 197 -17.10 -6.10 0.01
C ASN A 197 -17.19 -4.92 0.97
N SER A 198 -16.47 -3.85 0.71
CA SER A 198 -16.49 -2.62 1.51
C SER A 198 -17.37 -1.54 0.92
#